data_ed2f8891041ae2c350800ee805ca7eb2
#
_entry.id   ed2f8891041ae2c350800ee805ca7eb2
#
_cell.length_a   1.000
_cell.length_b   1.000
_cell.length_c   1.000
_cell.angle_alpha   90.00
_cell.angle_beta   90.00
_cell.angle_gamma   90.00
#
_symmetry.space_group_name_H-M   'P 1'
#
loop_
_entity.id
_entity.type
_entity.pdbx_description
1 polymer ?
#
loop_
_entity_poly.entity_id
_entity_poly.type
_entity_poly.pdbx_seq_one_letter_code
_entity_poly.pdbx_strand_id
1 'polypeptide(L)'
;SPAMNLLAGRVNNEGTHFELDGGIALPLNGGYRQYAGRKMTLGIRPEHITLRSQAEGGVPLVMDTLEILGADNLAHGRWGEQKLVVRLAHQERPTAGSTLWLHLPENQLHLFDGETGQRV
;
A
#
# COMPACT_ATOMS: atom_id res chain seq x y z
N SER A 1 -17.43 -4.36 2.95
CA SER A 1 -16.05 -3.87 3.15
C SER A 1 -15.16 -4.38 2.02
N PRO A 2 -14.31 -3.54 1.43
CA PRO A 2 -13.43 -4.02 0.37
C PRO A 2 -12.39 -4.99 0.92
N ALA A 3 -11.91 -5.85 0.04
CA ALA A 3 -10.89 -6.83 0.38
C ALA A 3 -9.57 -6.15 0.72
N MET A 4 -8.73 -6.86 1.47
CA MET A 4 -7.37 -6.42 1.75
C MET A 4 -6.59 -6.22 0.45
N ASN A 5 -5.83 -5.13 0.35
CA ASN A 5 -4.87 -4.96 -0.74
C ASN A 5 -3.76 -6.00 -0.59
N LEU A 6 -3.43 -6.68 -1.68
CA LEU A 6 -2.35 -7.65 -1.72
C LEU A 6 -1.36 -7.20 -2.80
N LEU A 7 -0.13 -6.92 -2.39
CA LEU A 7 0.88 -6.33 -3.26
C LEU A 7 2.08 -7.27 -3.35
N ALA A 8 2.40 -7.70 -4.57
CA ALA A 8 3.54 -8.57 -4.81
C ALA A 8 4.83 -7.76 -4.86
N GLY A 9 5.88 -8.29 -4.29
CA GLY A 9 7.17 -7.63 -4.28
C GLY A 9 8.23 -8.43 -3.55
N ARG A 10 9.22 -7.73 -3.04
CA ARG A 10 10.38 -8.36 -2.40
C ARG A 10 10.91 -7.46 -1.29
N VAL A 11 11.24 -8.04 -0.16
CA VAL A 11 11.98 -7.33 0.89
C VAL A 11 13.39 -7.09 0.34
N ASN A 12 13.89 -5.86 0.44
CA ASN A 12 15.22 -5.54 -0.06
C ASN A 12 16.31 -6.24 0.78
N ASN A 13 17.53 -6.20 0.29
CA ASN A 13 18.64 -6.93 0.93
C ASN A 13 18.96 -6.44 2.35
N GLU A 14 18.65 -5.17 2.65
CA GLU A 14 18.87 -4.59 3.97
C GLU A 14 17.67 -4.80 4.92
N GLY A 15 16.54 -5.25 4.41
CA GLY A 15 15.33 -5.40 5.21
C GLY A 15 14.65 -4.06 5.56
N THR A 16 14.97 -3.00 4.83
CA THR A 16 14.52 -1.64 5.12
C THR A 16 13.34 -1.19 4.27
N HIS A 17 13.11 -1.85 3.13
CA HIS A 17 12.06 -1.49 2.20
C HIS A 17 11.42 -2.74 1.61
N PHE A 18 10.14 -2.62 1.31
CA PHE A 18 9.43 -3.59 0.48
C PHE A 18 9.37 -3.03 -0.94
N GLU A 19 10.05 -3.67 -1.85
CA GLU A 19 10.14 -3.24 -3.24
C GLU A 19 9.05 -3.93 -4.04
N LEU A 20 8.07 -3.15 -4.48
CA LEU A 20 6.96 -3.67 -5.27
C LEU A 20 7.41 -4.01 -6.68
N ASP A 21 6.80 -5.04 -7.25
CA ASP A 21 6.89 -5.27 -8.68
C ASP A 21 6.26 -4.04 -9.35
N GLY A 22 7.06 -3.28 -10.09
CA GLY A 22 6.61 -2.00 -10.66
C GLY A 22 7.37 -0.79 -10.15
N GLY A 23 8.28 -0.97 -9.18
CA GLY A 23 9.29 0.02 -8.85
C GLY A 23 9.06 0.90 -7.62
N ILE A 24 7.90 0.83 -6.99
CA ILE A 24 7.64 1.56 -5.75
C ILE A 24 8.33 0.83 -4.59
N ALA A 25 9.00 1.57 -3.71
CA ALA A 25 9.62 1.04 -2.50
C ALA A 25 8.90 1.60 -1.27
N LEU A 26 8.38 0.71 -0.44
CA LEU A 26 7.67 1.07 0.78
C LEU A 26 8.61 0.94 1.97
N PRO A 27 8.74 1.97 2.83
CA PRO A 27 9.61 1.88 3.98
C PRO A 27 9.13 0.82 4.97
N LEU A 28 10.08 0.06 5.52
CA LEU A 28 9.85 -0.87 6.61
C LEU A 28 10.78 -0.47 7.75
N ASN A 29 10.34 -0.61 8.99
CA ASN A 29 11.26 -0.47 10.09
C ASN A 29 11.91 -1.84 10.40
N GLY A 30 12.93 -1.92 11.16
CA GLY A 30 13.91 -3.01 11.26
C GLY A 30 13.44 -4.45 11.51
N GLY A 31 12.14 -4.77 11.47
CA GLY A 31 11.64 -6.09 11.85
C GLY A 31 11.65 -7.14 10.75
N TYR A 32 12.14 -6.82 9.55
CA TYR A 32 11.97 -7.69 8.37
C TYR A 32 13.28 -8.20 7.79
N ARG A 33 14.38 -8.03 8.50
CA ARG A 33 15.70 -8.42 8.00
C ARG A 33 15.81 -9.92 7.71
N GLN A 34 15.12 -10.75 8.47
CA GLN A 34 15.10 -12.19 8.24
C GLN A 34 14.46 -12.59 6.92
N TYR A 35 13.70 -11.70 6.29
CA TYR A 35 13.06 -11.94 5.01
C TYR A 35 13.80 -11.27 3.86
N ALA A 36 14.98 -10.71 4.10
CA ALA A 36 15.75 -9.98 3.10
C ALA A 36 15.92 -10.78 1.81
N GLY A 37 15.67 -10.13 0.68
CA GLY A 37 15.79 -10.73 -0.64
C GLY A 37 14.67 -11.68 -1.03
N ARG A 38 13.73 -11.99 -0.13
CA ARG A 38 12.67 -12.97 -0.40
C ARG A 38 11.50 -12.32 -1.12
N LYS A 39 10.93 -13.09 -2.03
CA LYS A 39 9.66 -12.76 -2.69
C LYS A 39 8.53 -12.90 -1.68
N MET A 40 7.76 -11.85 -1.51
CA MET A 40 6.71 -11.78 -0.50
C MET A 40 5.47 -11.13 -1.09
N THR A 41 4.35 -11.27 -0.41
CA THR A 41 3.14 -10.50 -0.66
C THR A 41 2.86 -9.67 0.58
N LEU A 42 2.67 -8.37 0.39
CA LEU A 42 2.33 -7.46 1.47
C LEU A 42 0.84 -7.19 1.43
N GLY A 43 0.16 -7.37 2.56
CA GLY A 43 -1.26 -7.08 2.70
C GLY A 43 -1.51 -5.89 3.60
N ILE A 44 -2.45 -5.04 3.20
CA ILE A 44 -2.95 -3.96 4.04
C ILE A 44 -4.40 -3.65 3.68
N ARG A 45 -5.22 -3.42 4.70
CA ARG A 45 -6.62 -3.09 4.47
C ARG A 45 -6.76 -1.65 4.00
N PRO A 46 -7.74 -1.36 3.11
CA PRO A 46 -7.93 0.00 2.60
C PRO A 46 -8.11 1.05 3.70
N GLU A 47 -8.78 0.70 4.78
CA GLU A 47 -9.04 1.62 5.91
C GLU A 47 -7.81 1.89 6.78
N HIS A 48 -6.76 1.10 6.64
CA HIS A 48 -5.52 1.27 7.42
C HIS A 48 -4.47 2.09 6.69
N ILE A 49 -4.69 2.40 5.42
CA ILE A 49 -3.83 3.32 4.67
C ILE A 49 -4.26 4.74 5.04
N THR A 50 -3.30 5.58 5.39
CA THR A 50 -3.57 6.98 5.76
C THR A 50 -2.93 7.92 4.74
N LEU A 51 -3.41 9.17 4.72
CA LEU A 51 -2.80 10.21 3.90
C LEU A 51 -1.67 10.89 4.68
N ARG A 52 -0.63 11.24 3.95
CA ARG A 52 0.54 11.91 4.51
C ARG A 52 1.08 12.85 3.45
N SER A 53 1.69 13.96 3.83
CA SER A 53 2.27 14.86 2.84
C SER A 53 3.52 14.25 2.22
N GLN A 54 3.90 14.76 1.04
CA GLN A 54 5.15 14.38 0.40
C GLN A 54 6.34 14.69 1.31
N ALA A 55 6.33 15.86 1.96
CA ALA A 55 7.40 16.29 2.85
C ALA A 55 7.56 15.37 4.06
N GLU A 56 6.49 14.70 4.49
CA GLU A 56 6.51 13.74 5.59
C GLU A 56 6.88 12.33 5.14
N GLY A 57 7.25 12.16 3.88
CA GLY A 57 7.64 10.85 3.36
C GLY A 57 6.51 10.03 2.78
N GLY A 58 5.39 10.66 2.43
CA GLY A 58 4.29 9.96 1.77
C GLY A 58 4.70 9.31 0.46
N VAL A 59 4.08 8.19 0.12
CA VAL A 59 4.33 7.46 -1.12
C VAL A 59 3.26 7.83 -2.12
N PRO A 60 3.63 8.25 -3.35
CA PRO A 60 2.64 8.76 -4.31
C PRO A 60 1.81 7.64 -4.93
N LEU A 61 0.51 7.89 -5.05
CA LEU A 61 -0.41 7.07 -5.82
C LEU A 61 -1.24 7.99 -6.69
N VAL A 62 -1.22 7.79 -8.00
CA VAL A 62 -2.13 8.51 -8.89
C VAL A 62 -3.49 7.81 -8.84
N MET A 63 -4.51 8.57 -8.46
CA MET A 63 -5.86 8.03 -8.33
C MET A 63 -6.53 7.97 -9.70
N ASP A 64 -7.05 6.79 -10.07
CA ASP A 64 -7.77 6.61 -11.33
C ASP A 64 -9.25 6.97 -11.18
N THR A 65 -9.89 6.50 -10.12
CA THR A 65 -11.34 6.56 -9.93
C THR A 65 -11.65 6.76 -8.45
N LEU A 66 -12.64 7.61 -8.18
CA LEU A 66 -13.21 7.74 -6.83
C LEU A 66 -14.60 7.11 -6.81
N GLU A 67 -14.76 6.13 -5.95
CA GLU A 67 -16.05 5.47 -5.74
C GLU A 67 -16.71 6.03 -4.49
N ILE A 68 -17.90 6.57 -4.65
CA ILE A 68 -18.62 7.23 -3.55
C ILE A 68 -19.62 6.26 -2.96
N LEU A 69 -19.45 5.92 -1.68
CA LEU A 69 -20.27 4.92 -1.01
C LEU A 69 -21.25 5.51 0.00
N GLY A 70 -21.27 6.82 0.17
CA GLY A 70 -22.14 7.49 1.12
C GLY A 70 -21.46 7.77 2.46
N ALA A 71 -21.14 6.76 3.24
CA ALA A 71 -20.48 6.93 4.53
C ALA A 71 -19.00 7.26 4.39
N ASP A 72 -18.36 6.73 3.36
CA ASP A 72 -16.97 6.99 3.02
C ASP A 72 -16.79 6.85 1.51
N ASN A 73 -15.55 7.09 1.04
CA ASN A 73 -15.20 6.98 -0.36
C ASN A 73 -14.07 6.00 -0.53
N LEU A 74 -13.98 5.35 -1.70
CA LEU A 74 -12.85 4.49 -2.05
C LEU A 74 -12.09 5.09 -3.21
N ALA A 75 -10.81 5.37 -2.98
CA ALA A 75 -9.91 5.81 -4.04
C ALA A 75 -9.24 4.58 -4.65
N HIS A 76 -9.34 4.44 -5.96
CA HIS A 76 -8.75 3.35 -6.71
C HIS A 76 -7.58 3.87 -7.53
N GLY A 77 -6.45 3.19 -7.47
CA GLY A 77 -5.28 3.53 -8.25
C GLY A 77 -4.42 2.30 -8.50
N ARG A 78 -3.23 2.51 -9.04
CA ARG A 78 -2.30 1.43 -9.31
C ARG A 78 -0.87 1.85 -9.03
N TRP A 79 -0.11 0.91 -8.54
CA TRP A 79 1.35 0.95 -8.54
C TRP A 79 1.81 -0.05 -9.60
N GLY A 80 2.33 0.45 -10.73
CA GLY A 80 2.57 -0.40 -11.88
C GLY A 80 1.24 -1.00 -12.35
N GLU A 81 1.15 -2.30 -12.41
CA GLU A 81 -0.09 -3.00 -12.77
C GLU A 81 -0.89 -3.47 -11.56
N GLN A 82 -0.40 -3.22 -10.35
CA GLN A 82 -1.03 -3.70 -9.14
C GLN A 82 -2.05 -2.69 -8.62
N LYS A 83 -3.27 -3.16 -8.43
CA LYS A 83 -4.38 -2.32 -7.95
C LYS A 83 -4.22 -2.04 -6.46
N LEU A 84 -4.58 -0.83 -6.07
CA LEU A 84 -4.61 -0.40 -4.69
C LEU A 84 -5.90 0.36 -4.42
N VAL A 85 -6.56 0.04 -3.31
CA VAL A 85 -7.78 0.72 -2.87
C VAL A 85 -7.50 1.36 -1.52
N VAL A 86 -7.85 2.65 -1.40
CA VAL A 86 -7.69 3.42 -0.18
C VAL A 86 -9.06 3.93 0.26
N ARG A 87 -9.40 3.74 1.54
CA ARG A 87 -10.63 4.31 2.09
C ARG A 87 -10.37 5.74 2.56
N LEU A 88 -11.17 6.67 2.07
CA LEU A 88 -11.11 8.08 2.43
C LEU A 88 -12.34 8.47 3.23
N ALA A 89 -12.21 9.52 4.04
CA ALA A 89 -13.33 10.10 4.74
C ALA A 89 -14.36 10.64 3.75
N HIS A 90 -15.63 10.69 4.14
CA HIS A 90 -16.74 11.11 3.29
C HIS A 90 -16.50 12.46 2.60
N GLN A 91 -15.88 13.41 3.31
CA GLN A 91 -15.64 14.75 2.77
C GLN A 91 -14.43 14.81 1.84
N GLU A 92 -13.60 13.78 1.78
CA GLU A 92 -12.42 13.75 0.93
C GLU A 92 -12.80 13.22 -0.45
N ARG A 93 -12.78 14.12 -1.44
CA ARG A 93 -13.20 13.81 -2.81
C ARG A 93 -12.17 14.30 -3.80
N PRO A 94 -10.98 13.68 -3.85
CA PRO A 94 -9.95 14.09 -4.80
C PRO A 94 -10.43 13.87 -6.24
N THR A 95 -9.92 14.70 -7.15
CA THR A 95 -10.21 14.59 -8.57
C THR A 95 -9.44 13.42 -9.18
N ALA A 96 -10.06 12.69 -10.09
CA ALA A 96 -9.39 11.63 -10.84
C ALA A 96 -8.13 12.21 -11.53
N GLY A 97 -7.04 11.47 -11.47
CA GLY A 97 -5.74 11.90 -11.98
C GLY A 97 -4.88 12.63 -10.97
N SER A 98 -5.43 13.01 -9.81
CA SER A 98 -4.63 13.65 -8.75
C SER A 98 -3.76 12.63 -8.04
N THR A 99 -2.67 13.11 -7.42
CA THR A 99 -1.77 12.28 -6.65
C THR A 99 -2.18 12.31 -5.17
N LEU A 100 -2.36 11.12 -4.62
CA LEU A 100 -2.49 10.93 -3.17
C LEU A 100 -1.14 10.54 -2.61
N TRP A 101 -0.77 11.11 -1.47
CA TRP A 101 0.46 10.77 -0.78
C TRP A 101 0.10 9.88 0.40
N LEU A 102 0.55 8.63 0.36
CA LEU A 102 0.07 7.58 1.25
C LEU A 102 1.10 7.21 2.30
N HIS A 103 0.59 6.83 3.45
CA HIS A 103 1.36 6.19 4.50
C HIS A 103 0.73 4.83 4.81
N LEU A 104 1.54 3.79 4.76
CA LEU A 104 1.14 2.43 5.12
C LEU A 104 1.75 2.11 6.48
N PRO A 105 0.99 2.27 7.58
CA PRO A 105 1.54 2.07 8.93
C PRO A 105 2.03 0.64 9.09
N GLU A 106 3.24 0.48 9.59
CA GLU A 106 3.89 -0.82 9.63
C GLU A 106 3.18 -1.82 10.53
N ASN A 107 2.59 -1.34 11.62
CA ASN A 107 1.83 -2.21 12.51
C ASN A 107 0.51 -2.71 11.90
N GLN A 108 0.13 -2.22 10.73
CA GLN A 108 -1.06 -2.65 9.99
C GLN A 108 -0.70 -3.52 8.78
N LEU A 109 0.59 -3.75 8.54
CA LEU A 109 1.02 -4.57 7.42
C LEU A 109 0.96 -6.05 7.78
N HIS A 110 0.61 -6.86 6.78
CA HIS A 110 0.64 -8.32 6.89
C HIS A 110 1.57 -8.84 5.81
N LEU A 111 2.51 -9.70 6.17
CA LEU A 111 3.43 -10.27 5.22
C LEU A 111 3.12 -11.74 5.00
N PHE A 112 3.10 -12.14 3.73
CA PHE A 112 2.85 -13.51 3.32
C PHE A 112 4.02 -13.98 2.44
N ASP A 113 4.36 -15.27 2.55
CA ASP A 113 5.34 -15.86 1.65
C ASP A 113 4.82 -15.76 0.21
N GLY A 114 5.65 -15.26 -0.70
CA GLY A 114 5.22 -15.00 -2.09
C GLY A 114 5.03 -16.26 -2.91
N GLU A 115 5.51 -17.41 -2.43
CA GLU A 115 5.36 -18.67 -3.13
C GLU A 115 4.27 -19.54 -2.52
N THR A 116 4.21 -19.63 -1.19
CA THR A 116 3.24 -20.50 -0.51
C THR A 116 1.96 -19.78 -0.12
N GLY A 117 1.98 -18.45 -0.02
CA GLY A 117 0.85 -17.67 0.47
C GLY A 117 0.67 -17.72 1.97
N GLN A 118 1.53 -18.40 2.70
CA GLN A 118 1.42 -18.50 4.16
C GLN A 118 1.90 -17.21 4.82
N ARG A 119 1.18 -16.81 5.85
CA ARG A 119 1.58 -15.65 6.65
C ARG A 119 2.87 -15.94 7.42
N VAL A 120 3.76 -14.98 7.41
CA VAL A 120 5.02 -15.06 8.14
C VAL A 120 5.02 -14.20 9.39
#